data_448d9f7fc5e9cb580f1ed9f9b9384eb9
#
_entry.id   448d9f7fc5e9cb580f1ed9f9b9384eb9
#
_cell.length_a   1.000
_cell.length_b   1.000
_cell.length_c   1.000
_cell.angle_alpha   90.00
_cell.angle_beta   90.00
_cell.angle_gamma   90.00
#
_symmetry.space_group_name_H-M   'P 1'
#
loop_
_entity.id
_entity.type
_entity.pdbx_description
1 polymer ?
#
loop_
_entity_poly.entity_id
_entity_poly.type
_entity_poly.pdbx_seq_one_letter_code
_entity_poly.pdbx_strand_id
1 'polypeptide(L)'
;GGPGGAGPAGTTGSQGAGGNGGSGGTGGDPGDGGNGANGSVFTNNGIGGNGGNGGNAGPSGAGGSGGAGSTFGATGSSSSIHVNGGNGGNGGNGDHALSGNGAAGGNGGNGGNGSLRGSGGAGGHGGNGGNASRGMGGDGGTGGAGGNAGQIGNGGAGGNGGDGGTGSDGNPGAITGSGGRGGDGGVGGQGGSVAGDGADGGRGGAGGTGGTGLRGTTGATGATGTFDAGADGHGGNGGTGGVGGTGGAGGGGGNGGAGGKALSPTGNNGSQGAGGDGGAGGAGGTGGTGGDGGRGAHGTLFSSLAGTGGTGGNGGTGGTGGAGGAGGTGSTLGATGATGAAGRAGNGGVGGSGGLGSAFGPGGTGGMGGAGGTSTVSAGGDGGRGGFGGDGLDASSGGNGGDGGHGGDGFRTAGAGG
;
A
#
# COMPACT_ATOMS: atom_id res chain seq x y z
N GLY A 1 28.46 -31.44 -35.99
CA GLY A 1 28.99 -31.76 -37.34
C GLY A 1 29.79 -33.04 -37.35
N GLY A 2 29.86 -33.73 -38.47
CA GLY A 2 30.60 -34.98 -38.64
C GLY A 2 32.02 -34.73 -39.20
N PRO A 3 32.97 -35.64 -39.02
CA PRO A 3 34.28 -35.55 -39.67
C PRO A 3 34.14 -35.68 -41.20
N GLY A 4 35.04 -35.06 -41.90
CA GLY A 4 35.11 -35.21 -43.35
C GLY A 4 35.47 -36.65 -43.74
N GLY A 5 34.99 -37.09 -44.91
CA GLY A 5 35.32 -38.42 -45.44
C GLY A 5 36.79 -38.56 -45.74
N ALA A 6 37.36 -39.75 -45.51
CA ALA A 6 38.70 -40.06 -45.92
C ALA A 6 38.75 -40.42 -47.45
N GLY A 7 39.73 -40.01 -48.13
CA GLY A 7 39.95 -40.42 -49.56
C GLY A 7 40.35 -41.88 -49.64
N PRO A 8 40.05 -42.53 -50.75
CA PRO A 8 40.43 -43.93 -50.95
C PRO A 8 41.93 -44.12 -50.99
N ALA A 9 42.45 -45.07 -50.21
CA ALA A 9 43.82 -45.49 -50.26
C ALA A 9 44.03 -46.44 -51.43
N GLY A 10 44.51 -45.95 -52.56
CA GLY A 10 44.88 -46.77 -53.67
C GLY A 10 46.43 -47.01 -53.75
N THR A 11 46.87 -48.22 -54.19
CA THR A 11 48.24 -48.56 -54.25
C THR A 11 49.03 -47.78 -55.36
N THR A 12 48.32 -47.13 -56.29
CA THR A 12 48.90 -46.34 -57.37
C THR A 12 48.27 -44.97 -57.61
N GLY A 13 47.24 -44.58 -56.74
CA GLY A 13 46.56 -43.29 -56.84
C GLY A 13 46.80 -42.43 -55.63
N SER A 14 46.72 -41.12 -55.83
CA SER A 14 46.75 -40.21 -54.67
C SER A 14 45.48 -40.39 -53.79
N GLN A 15 45.68 -40.33 -52.49
CA GLN A 15 44.57 -40.33 -51.56
C GLN A 15 43.64 -39.18 -51.90
N GLY A 16 42.27 -39.41 -51.84
CA GLY A 16 41.31 -38.38 -52.10
C GLY A 16 41.32 -37.29 -50.99
N ALA A 17 40.85 -36.11 -51.30
CA ALA A 17 40.72 -35.02 -50.34
C ALA A 17 39.74 -35.40 -49.22
N GLY A 18 40.07 -34.99 -48.03
CA GLY A 18 39.14 -35.14 -46.88
C GLY A 18 37.84 -34.36 -47.09
N GLY A 19 36.74 -34.91 -46.65
CA GLY A 19 35.43 -34.21 -46.67
C GLY A 19 35.38 -33.05 -45.69
N ASN A 20 34.64 -32.01 -46.03
CA ASN A 20 34.45 -30.87 -45.10
C ASN A 20 33.64 -31.27 -43.87
N GLY A 21 33.96 -30.66 -42.74
CA GLY A 21 33.18 -30.81 -41.52
C GLY A 21 31.76 -30.22 -41.65
N GLY A 22 30.82 -30.85 -41.03
CA GLY A 22 29.45 -30.31 -40.96
C GLY A 22 29.36 -29.04 -40.10
N SER A 23 28.42 -28.17 -40.41
CA SER A 23 28.14 -26.98 -39.57
C SER A 23 27.61 -27.38 -38.19
N GLY A 24 27.96 -26.60 -37.18
CA GLY A 24 27.44 -26.76 -35.84
C GLY A 24 25.92 -26.58 -35.78
N GLY A 25 25.27 -27.31 -34.89
CA GLY A 25 23.84 -27.17 -34.64
C GLY A 25 23.47 -25.88 -33.89
N THR A 26 22.23 -25.49 -33.99
CA THR A 26 21.67 -24.33 -33.25
C THR A 26 21.50 -24.64 -31.79
N GLY A 27 21.81 -23.70 -30.89
CA GLY A 27 21.40 -23.79 -29.48
C GLY A 27 19.88 -23.75 -29.35
N GLY A 28 19.33 -24.44 -28.36
CA GLY A 28 17.89 -24.36 -28.06
C GLY A 28 17.53 -23.04 -27.38
N ASP A 29 16.31 -22.56 -27.63
CA ASP A 29 15.76 -21.39 -26.94
C ASP A 29 15.49 -21.76 -25.48
N PRO A 30 15.98 -20.95 -24.52
CA PRO A 30 15.67 -21.16 -23.11
C PRO A 30 14.22 -20.78 -22.78
N GLY A 31 13.63 -21.47 -21.84
CA GLY A 31 12.30 -21.11 -21.32
C GLY A 31 12.34 -19.88 -20.38
N ASP A 32 11.24 -19.17 -20.34
CA ASP A 32 11.02 -18.12 -19.37
C ASP A 32 10.79 -18.72 -17.97
N GLY A 33 11.10 -17.93 -16.92
CA GLY A 33 10.80 -18.29 -15.54
C GLY A 33 9.29 -18.30 -15.28
N GLY A 34 8.80 -19.27 -14.52
CA GLY A 34 7.42 -19.29 -14.09
C GLY A 34 7.11 -18.16 -13.10
N ASN A 35 5.91 -17.61 -13.15
CA ASN A 35 5.49 -16.59 -12.18
C ASN A 35 5.35 -17.20 -10.79
N GLY A 36 5.67 -16.41 -9.75
CA GLY A 36 5.38 -16.75 -8.37
C GLY A 36 3.87 -16.83 -8.12
N ALA A 37 3.45 -17.75 -7.29
CA ALA A 37 2.06 -17.82 -6.86
C ALA A 37 1.73 -16.65 -5.94
N ASN A 38 0.49 -16.14 -6.02
CA ASN A 38 0.03 -15.16 -5.05
C ASN A 38 0.02 -15.78 -3.64
N GLY A 39 0.29 -14.95 -2.64
CA GLY A 39 0.20 -15.34 -1.24
C GLY A 39 -1.21 -15.81 -0.88
N SER A 40 -1.30 -16.66 0.13
CA SER A 40 -2.56 -17.06 0.74
C SER A 40 -2.36 -17.15 2.24
N VAL A 41 -3.31 -16.65 3.02
CA VAL A 41 -3.28 -16.73 4.49
C VAL A 41 -3.22 -18.16 5.00
N PHE A 42 -3.63 -19.13 4.18
CA PHE A 42 -3.58 -20.57 4.51
C PHE A 42 -2.24 -21.22 4.17
N THR A 43 -1.41 -20.54 3.37
CA THR A 43 -0.09 -21.03 2.96
C THR A 43 0.93 -19.88 3.03
N ASN A 44 2.14 -20.15 3.51
CA ASN A 44 3.26 -19.18 3.53
C ASN A 44 2.96 -17.85 4.25
N ASN A 45 2.07 -17.82 5.24
CA ASN A 45 1.65 -16.59 5.95
C ASN A 45 1.17 -15.46 5.01
N GLY A 46 0.63 -15.80 3.86
CA GLY A 46 0.16 -14.83 2.88
C GLY A 46 1.25 -14.22 2.00
N ILE A 47 2.52 -14.57 2.17
CA ILE A 47 3.62 -14.01 1.37
C ILE A 47 3.52 -14.49 -0.06
N GLY A 48 3.67 -13.58 -1.03
CA GLY A 48 3.72 -13.92 -2.45
C GLY A 48 4.95 -14.78 -2.79
N GLY A 49 4.78 -15.76 -3.66
CA GLY A 49 5.88 -16.60 -4.15
C GLY A 49 6.83 -15.80 -5.04
N ASN A 50 8.11 -16.13 -5.01
CA ASN A 50 9.08 -15.52 -5.92
C ASN A 50 8.87 -16.04 -7.35
N GLY A 51 9.15 -15.20 -8.35
CA GLY A 51 9.21 -15.61 -9.74
C GLY A 51 10.40 -16.54 -10.00
N GLY A 52 10.24 -17.47 -10.90
CA GLY A 52 11.31 -18.34 -11.36
C GLY A 52 12.31 -17.58 -12.24
N ASN A 53 13.57 -17.98 -12.23
CA ASN A 53 14.56 -17.38 -13.13
C ASN A 53 14.35 -17.86 -14.56
N GLY A 54 14.63 -17.01 -15.54
CA GLY A 54 14.69 -17.38 -16.94
C GLY A 54 15.86 -18.33 -17.20
N GLY A 55 15.70 -19.23 -18.14
CA GLY A 55 16.76 -20.15 -18.58
C GLY A 55 17.89 -19.41 -19.31
N ASN A 56 19.11 -19.88 -19.13
CA ASN A 56 20.23 -19.39 -19.93
C ASN A 56 20.20 -19.98 -21.34
N ALA A 57 20.59 -19.20 -22.34
CA ALA A 57 20.75 -19.68 -23.72
C ALA A 57 21.79 -20.80 -23.78
N GLY A 58 21.49 -21.83 -24.52
CA GLY A 58 22.43 -22.94 -24.78
C GLY A 58 23.61 -22.49 -25.65
N PRO A 59 24.80 -23.11 -25.49
CA PRO A 59 25.93 -22.84 -26.36
C PRO A 59 25.61 -23.25 -27.81
N SER A 60 26.09 -22.49 -28.79
CA SER A 60 26.04 -22.87 -30.20
C SER A 60 26.96 -24.07 -30.46
N GLY A 61 26.54 -24.99 -31.29
CA GLY A 61 27.34 -26.14 -31.68
C GLY A 61 28.63 -25.74 -32.45
N ALA A 62 29.73 -26.35 -32.10
CA ALA A 62 30.99 -26.17 -32.87
C ALA A 62 30.88 -26.84 -34.24
N GLY A 63 31.53 -26.24 -35.24
CA GLY A 63 31.68 -26.89 -36.53
C GLY A 63 32.47 -28.20 -36.41
N GLY A 64 32.10 -29.21 -37.17
CA GLY A 64 32.81 -30.48 -37.23
C GLY A 64 34.19 -30.34 -37.87
N SER A 65 35.14 -31.14 -37.42
CA SER A 65 36.49 -31.16 -38.01
C SER A 65 36.46 -31.66 -39.47
N GLY A 66 37.27 -31.11 -40.29
CA GLY A 66 37.48 -31.63 -41.63
C GLY A 66 38.13 -33.01 -41.59
N GLY A 67 37.76 -33.90 -42.52
CA GLY A 67 38.32 -35.23 -42.63
C GLY A 67 39.76 -35.23 -43.17
N ALA A 68 40.52 -36.25 -42.77
CA ALA A 68 41.85 -36.46 -43.29
C ALA A 68 41.80 -37.05 -44.70
N GLY A 69 42.74 -36.65 -45.52
CA GLY A 69 42.92 -37.13 -46.90
C GLY A 69 44.26 -36.61 -47.48
N SER A 70 44.44 -36.66 -48.83
CA SER A 70 45.57 -36.02 -49.49
C SER A 70 45.66 -34.53 -49.17
N THR A 71 44.49 -33.92 -48.94
CA THR A 71 44.32 -32.60 -48.34
C THR A 71 43.28 -32.73 -47.23
N PHE A 72 43.45 -31.98 -46.16
CA PHE A 72 42.41 -31.94 -45.07
C PHE A 72 41.16 -31.22 -45.58
N GLY A 73 40.00 -31.80 -45.24
CA GLY A 73 38.75 -31.13 -45.43
C GLY A 73 38.67 -29.87 -44.54
N ALA A 74 37.94 -28.88 -44.99
CA ALA A 74 37.71 -27.68 -44.20
C ALA A 74 36.91 -27.99 -42.93
N THR A 75 37.23 -27.33 -41.85
CA THR A 75 36.42 -27.38 -40.64
C THR A 75 35.05 -26.72 -40.90
N GLY A 76 34.00 -27.35 -40.49
CA GLY A 76 32.64 -26.78 -40.58
C GLY A 76 32.53 -25.47 -39.78
N SER A 77 31.64 -24.61 -40.20
CA SER A 77 31.36 -23.38 -39.47
C SER A 77 30.69 -23.66 -38.12
N SER A 78 31.09 -22.98 -37.08
CA SER A 78 30.31 -22.96 -35.82
C SER A 78 29.01 -22.20 -36.06
N SER A 79 27.93 -22.65 -35.39
CA SER A 79 26.67 -21.95 -35.46
C SER A 79 26.82 -20.53 -34.89
N SER A 80 26.35 -19.56 -35.66
CA SER A 80 26.37 -18.13 -35.29
C SER A 80 25.01 -17.61 -34.83
N ILE A 81 24.08 -18.52 -34.47
CA ILE A 81 22.70 -18.14 -34.16
C ILE A 81 22.64 -17.40 -32.84
N HIS A 82 21.88 -16.33 -32.85
CA HIS A 82 21.56 -15.52 -31.68
C HIS A 82 20.48 -16.24 -30.87
N VAL A 83 20.82 -16.67 -29.68
CA VAL A 83 19.84 -17.17 -28.71
C VAL A 83 19.86 -16.25 -27.52
N ASN A 84 18.74 -15.62 -27.25
CA ASN A 84 18.58 -14.75 -26.10
C ASN A 84 18.33 -15.56 -24.82
N GLY A 85 18.65 -15.00 -23.66
CA GLY A 85 18.26 -15.57 -22.39
C GLY A 85 16.73 -15.51 -22.19
N GLY A 86 16.17 -16.47 -21.49
CA GLY A 86 14.76 -16.46 -21.10
C GLY A 86 14.48 -15.35 -20.07
N ASN A 87 13.28 -14.81 -20.07
CA ASN A 87 12.89 -13.78 -19.12
C ASN A 87 12.65 -14.38 -17.73
N GLY A 88 12.87 -13.60 -16.67
CA GLY A 88 12.48 -13.97 -15.31
C GLY A 88 10.96 -13.91 -15.14
N GLY A 89 10.41 -14.81 -14.34
CA GLY A 89 9.00 -14.79 -13.96
C GLY A 89 8.72 -13.69 -12.95
N ASN A 90 7.51 -13.16 -12.93
CA ASN A 90 7.09 -12.13 -11.97
C ASN A 90 6.90 -12.75 -10.58
N GLY A 91 7.12 -11.96 -9.53
CA GLY A 91 6.74 -12.30 -8.16
C GLY A 91 5.22 -12.33 -7.97
N GLY A 92 4.73 -13.22 -7.12
CA GLY A 92 3.33 -13.24 -6.72
C GLY A 92 3.01 -12.13 -5.73
N ASN A 93 1.78 -11.63 -5.73
CA ASN A 93 1.34 -10.62 -4.77
C ASN A 93 1.23 -11.20 -3.36
N GLY A 94 1.49 -10.37 -2.34
CA GLY A 94 1.17 -10.69 -0.96
C GLY A 94 -0.35 -10.70 -0.74
N ASP A 95 -0.80 -11.56 0.16
CA ASP A 95 -2.22 -11.66 0.48
C ASP A 95 -2.67 -10.56 1.44
N HIS A 96 -3.95 -10.26 1.36
CA HIS A 96 -4.61 -9.38 2.32
C HIS A 96 -4.68 -10.05 3.70
N ALA A 97 -4.22 -9.39 4.73
CA ALA A 97 -4.26 -9.96 6.07
C ALA A 97 -5.69 -10.03 6.61
N LEU A 98 -6.10 -11.21 7.10
CA LEU A 98 -7.34 -11.36 7.86
C LEU A 98 -7.19 -10.82 9.30
N SER A 99 -5.97 -10.84 9.83
CA SER A 99 -5.65 -10.28 11.16
C SER A 99 -4.16 -9.88 11.19
N GLY A 100 -3.85 -8.61 11.27
CA GLY A 100 -2.48 -8.11 11.38
C GLY A 100 -1.99 -7.36 10.15
N ASN A 101 -0.68 -7.41 9.90
CA ASN A 101 -0.01 -6.74 8.80
C ASN A 101 -0.30 -7.44 7.46
N GLY A 102 -0.38 -6.67 6.38
CA GLY A 102 -0.39 -7.21 5.03
C GLY A 102 0.87 -8.02 4.74
N ALA A 103 0.75 -9.06 3.94
CA ALA A 103 1.88 -9.90 3.60
C ALA A 103 2.72 -9.27 2.47
N ALA A 104 4.03 -9.54 2.47
CA ALA A 104 4.91 -9.01 1.43
C ALA A 104 4.65 -9.67 0.07
N GLY A 105 4.87 -8.91 -1.01
CA GLY A 105 4.93 -9.45 -2.36
C GLY A 105 6.20 -10.27 -2.59
N GLY A 106 6.14 -11.26 -3.46
CA GLY A 106 7.28 -12.06 -3.88
C GLY A 106 8.22 -11.27 -4.81
N ASN A 107 9.49 -11.61 -4.82
CA ASN A 107 10.45 -10.99 -5.72
C ASN A 107 10.31 -11.51 -7.16
N GLY A 108 10.63 -10.68 -8.15
CA GLY A 108 10.75 -11.09 -9.54
C GLY A 108 11.94 -12.02 -9.73
N GLY A 109 11.84 -12.97 -10.65
CA GLY A 109 12.93 -13.85 -11.06
C GLY A 109 13.92 -13.11 -11.97
N ASN A 110 15.18 -13.53 -11.96
CA ASN A 110 16.19 -12.94 -12.81
C ASN A 110 16.04 -13.41 -14.26
N GLY A 111 16.41 -12.57 -15.22
CA GLY A 111 16.53 -12.96 -16.61
C GLY A 111 17.72 -13.88 -16.84
N GLY A 112 17.61 -14.80 -17.79
CA GLY A 112 18.69 -15.70 -18.20
C GLY A 112 19.72 -14.98 -19.05
N ASN A 113 20.94 -15.52 -19.08
CA ASN A 113 22.01 -14.97 -19.90
C ASN A 113 21.87 -15.37 -21.38
N GLY A 114 22.22 -14.48 -22.28
CA GLY A 114 22.29 -14.76 -23.73
C GLY A 114 23.43 -15.67 -24.12
N SER A 115 23.33 -16.30 -25.30
CA SER A 115 24.41 -17.05 -25.92
C SER A 115 25.55 -16.12 -26.37
N LEU A 116 26.59 -16.68 -27.02
CA LEU A 116 27.74 -15.92 -27.52
C LEU A 116 27.36 -14.65 -28.31
N ARG A 117 26.25 -14.69 -29.05
CA ARG A 117 25.68 -13.58 -29.83
C ARG A 117 24.24 -13.24 -29.42
N GLY A 118 23.84 -13.62 -28.24
CA GLY A 118 22.49 -13.37 -27.74
C GLY A 118 22.44 -12.28 -26.68
N SER A 119 21.33 -11.61 -26.58
CA SER A 119 21.01 -10.66 -25.52
C SER A 119 20.60 -11.40 -24.25
N GLY A 120 20.75 -10.74 -23.11
CA GLY A 120 20.19 -11.22 -21.84
C GLY A 120 18.67 -11.14 -21.83
N GLY A 121 18.01 -12.04 -21.08
CA GLY A 121 16.58 -11.97 -20.80
C GLY A 121 16.25 -10.88 -19.78
N ALA A 122 15.05 -10.32 -19.85
CA ALA A 122 14.60 -9.33 -18.86
C ALA A 122 14.38 -9.97 -17.48
N GLY A 123 14.58 -9.19 -16.42
CA GLY A 123 14.17 -9.56 -15.07
C GLY A 123 12.65 -9.48 -14.89
N GLY A 124 12.08 -10.36 -14.09
CA GLY A 124 10.66 -10.33 -13.72
C GLY A 124 10.35 -9.21 -12.75
N HIS A 125 9.12 -8.73 -12.75
CA HIS A 125 8.66 -7.70 -11.81
C HIS A 125 8.45 -8.29 -10.41
N GLY A 126 8.63 -7.46 -9.38
CA GLY A 126 8.22 -7.80 -8.01
C GLY A 126 6.70 -7.82 -7.87
N GLY A 127 6.19 -8.68 -6.99
CA GLY A 127 4.77 -8.70 -6.63
C GLY A 127 4.42 -7.57 -5.66
N ASN A 128 3.19 -7.12 -5.69
CA ASN A 128 2.72 -6.08 -4.77
C ASN A 128 2.54 -6.62 -3.34
N GLY A 129 2.72 -5.76 -2.36
CA GLY A 129 2.40 -6.05 -0.97
C GLY A 129 0.89 -6.17 -0.75
N GLY A 130 0.51 -7.03 0.18
CA GLY A 130 -0.88 -7.20 0.60
C GLY A 130 -1.35 -6.07 1.52
N ASN A 131 -2.64 -5.79 1.52
CA ASN A 131 -3.22 -4.79 2.42
C ASN A 131 -3.34 -5.33 3.85
N ALA A 132 -3.26 -4.47 4.83
CA ALA A 132 -3.44 -4.84 6.23
C ALA A 132 -4.91 -4.78 6.66
N SER A 133 -5.32 -5.66 7.55
CA SER A 133 -6.59 -5.56 8.28
C SER A 133 -6.43 -4.92 9.67
N ARG A 134 -5.28 -5.03 10.29
CA ARG A 134 -4.97 -4.51 11.63
C ARG A 134 -3.50 -4.12 11.80
N GLY A 135 -2.93 -3.39 10.88
CA GLY A 135 -1.51 -3.02 10.99
C GLY A 135 -0.96 -2.38 9.74
N MET A 136 0.29 -2.61 9.46
CA MET A 136 0.98 -2.04 8.32
C MET A 136 0.65 -2.80 7.03
N GLY A 137 0.56 -2.11 5.90
CA GLY A 137 0.55 -2.74 4.58
C GLY A 137 1.81 -3.58 4.35
N GLY A 138 1.72 -4.64 3.58
CA GLY A 138 2.86 -5.46 3.19
C GLY A 138 3.79 -4.72 2.22
N ASP A 139 5.07 -5.01 2.28
CA ASP A 139 6.04 -4.41 1.36
C ASP A 139 5.92 -5.04 -0.04
N GLY A 140 6.19 -4.26 -1.08
CA GLY A 140 6.32 -4.76 -2.44
C GLY A 140 7.59 -5.59 -2.61
N GLY A 141 7.53 -6.61 -3.46
CA GLY A 141 8.70 -7.43 -3.82
C GLY A 141 9.67 -6.66 -4.72
N THR A 142 10.96 -7.02 -4.69
CA THR A 142 11.97 -6.41 -5.56
C THR A 142 11.85 -6.93 -7.00
N GLY A 143 12.21 -6.12 -7.99
CA GLY A 143 12.35 -6.56 -9.36
C GLY A 143 13.56 -7.49 -9.55
N GLY A 144 13.45 -8.46 -10.45
CA GLY A 144 14.55 -9.35 -10.82
C GLY A 144 15.61 -8.63 -11.65
N ALA A 145 16.85 -9.05 -11.53
CA ALA A 145 17.93 -8.53 -12.38
C ALA A 145 17.77 -8.99 -13.85
N GLY A 146 18.14 -8.14 -14.79
CA GLY A 146 18.27 -8.54 -16.19
C GLY A 146 19.46 -9.47 -16.41
N GLY A 147 19.35 -10.39 -17.35
CA GLY A 147 20.42 -11.29 -17.75
C GLY A 147 21.51 -10.55 -18.54
N ASN A 148 22.74 -11.07 -18.51
CA ASN A 148 23.84 -10.52 -19.28
C ASN A 148 23.81 -10.99 -20.73
N ALA A 149 24.29 -10.17 -21.65
CA ALA A 149 24.56 -10.60 -23.02
C ALA A 149 25.79 -11.51 -23.09
N GLY A 150 25.96 -12.21 -24.21
CA GLY A 150 27.19 -12.90 -24.54
C GLY A 150 28.30 -11.95 -24.98
N GLN A 151 29.05 -12.29 -26.06
CA GLN A 151 30.05 -11.37 -26.62
C GLN A 151 29.41 -10.25 -27.46
N ILE A 152 28.32 -10.54 -28.14
CA ILE A 152 27.55 -9.59 -28.96
C ILE A 152 26.08 -9.69 -28.53
N GLY A 153 25.49 -8.59 -28.18
CA GLY A 153 24.10 -8.47 -27.73
C GLY A 153 23.97 -7.46 -26.62
N ASN A 154 22.75 -7.07 -26.33
CA ASN A 154 22.44 -6.13 -25.26
C ASN A 154 22.10 -6.88 -23.94
N GLY A 155 22.40 -6.27 -22.82
CA GLY A 155 21.90 -6.75 -21.54
C GLY A 155 20.38 -6.82 -21.50
N GLY A 156 19.81 -7.65 -20.65
CA GLY A 156 18.39 -7.67 -20.36
C GLY A 156 17.97 -6.56 -19.37
N ALA A 157 16.82 -5.95 -19.56
CA ALA A 157 16.32 -4.92 -18.63
C ALA A 157 16.08 -5.48 -17.23
N GLY A 158 16.30 -4.67 -16.19
CA GLY A 158 15.89 -5.00 -14.83
C GLY A 158 14.36 -4.96 -14.67
N GLY A 159 13.81 -5.85 -13.86
CA GLY A 159 12.38 -5.85 -13.53
C GLY A 159 12.00 -4.70 -12.59
N ASN A 160 10.79 -4.20 -12.66
CA ASN A 160 10.32 -3.18 -11.73
C ASN A 160 10.05 -3.77 -10.34
N GLY A 161 10.19 -2.96 -9.30
CA GLY A 161 9.70 -3.29 -7.96
C GLY A 161 8.18 -3.32 -7.89
N GLY A 162 7.62 -4.12 -7.00
CA GLY A 162 6.19 -4.14 -6.71
C GLY A 162 5.78 -3.00 -5.77
N ASP A 163 4.53 -2.61 -5.81
CA ASP A 163 4.00 -1.56 -4.95
C ASP A 163 3.77 -2.06 -3.52
N GLY A 164 3.84 -1.15 -2.54
CA GLY A 164 3.49 -1.43 -1.14
C GLY A 164 1.97 -1.53 -0.94
N GLY A 165 1.54 -2.38 -0.01
CA GLY A 165 0.14 -2.52 0.38
C GLY A 165 -0.36 -1.38 1.25
N THR A 166 -1.68 -1.22 1.36
CA THR A 166 -2.28 -0.18 2.21
C THR A 166 -2.29 -0.58 3.68
N GLY A 167 -2.11 0.39 4.56
CA GLY A 167 -2.25 0.22 6.01
C GLY A 167 -3.72 0.07 6.42
N SER A 168 -3.97 -0.56 7.58
CA SER A 168 -5.31 -0.73 8.11
C SER A 168 -5.91 0.59 8.60
N ASP A 169 -7.21 0.74 8.42
CA ASP A 169 -7.97 1.79 9.09
C ASP A 169 -8.01 1.57 10.61
N GLY A 170 -8.12 2.66 11.37
CA GLY A 170 -8.31 2.59 12.81
C GLY A 170 -9.65 1.94 13.14
N ASN A 171 -9.62 0.92 14.00
CA ASN A 171 -10.79 0.25 14.56
C ASN A 171 -10.64 0.15 16.08
N PRO A 172 -11.73 0.02 16.86
CA PRO A 172 -11.62 -0.19 18.29
C PRO A 172 -10.70 -1.37 18.63
N GLY A 173 -9.60 -1.10 19.30
CA GLY A 173 -8.58 -2.10 19.63
C GLY A 173 -7.54 -2.37 18.54
N ALA A 174 -7.54 -1.66 17.42
CA ALA A 174 -6.50 -1.70 16.40
C ALA A 174 -5.87 -0.32 16.20
N ILE A 175 -4.56 -0.32 15.95
CA ILE A 175 -3.79 0.89 15.64
C ILE A 175 -4.01 1.20 14.14
N THR A 176 -4.08 2.48 13.79
CA THR A 176 -4.05 2.89 12.38
C THR A 176 -2.73 2.45 11.75
N GLY A 177 -2.79 1.69 10.67
CA GLY A 177 -1.61 1.14 10.02
C GLY A 177 -0.96 2.11 9.03
N SER A 178 0.37 2.05 8.90
CA SER A 178 1.09 2.72 7.82
C SER A 178 1.02 1.91 6.52
N GLY A 179 1.20 2.56 5.38
CA GLY A 179 1.39 1.87 4.11
C GLY A 179 2.69 1.06 4.08
N GLY A 180 2.73 -0.03 3.32
CA GLY A 180 3.93 -0.79 3.05
C GLY A 180 4.89 -0.04 2.11
N ARG A 181 6.17 -0.36 2.17
CA ARG A 181 7.18 0.21 1.27
C ARG A 181 7.06 -0.39 -0.13
N GLY A 182 7.32 0.39 -1.18
CA GLY A 182 7.51 -0.12 -2.54
C GLY A 182 8.80 -0.93 -2.66
N GLY A 183 8.82 -1.97 -3.48
CA GLY A 183 9.99 -2.78 -3.77
C GLY A 183 11.02 -2.04 -4.64
N ASP A 184 12.29 -2.36 -4.49
CA ASP A 184 13.35 -1.78 -5.31
C ASP A 184 13.31 -2.37 -6.74
N GLY A 185 13.69 -1.60 -7.75
CA GLY A 185 13.85 -2.08 -9.12
C GLY A 185 15.07 -2.98 -9.27
N GLY A 186 15.01 -3.97 -10.16
CA GLY A 186 16.11 -4.86 -10.48
C GLY A 186 17.22 -4.16 -11.29
N VAL A 187 18.44 -4.65 -11.17
CA VAL A 187 19.59 -4.13 -11.96
C VAL A 187 19.47 -4.53 -13.44
N GLY A 188 19.89 -3.68 -14.34
CA GLY A 188 20.02 -4.02 -15.76
C GLY A 188 21.18 -4.95 -16.01
N GLY A 189 21.06 -5.85 -16.99
CA GLY A 189 22.09 -6.78 -17.42
C GLY A 189 23.23 -6.08 -18.16
N GLN A 190 24.42 -6.71 -18.18
CA GLN A 190 25.59 -6.17 -18.87
C GLN A 190 25.49 -6.41 -20.39
N GLY A 191 25.95 -5.44 -21.16
CA GLY A 191 26.11 -5.57 -22.61
C GLY A 191 27.26 -6.48 -22.98
N GLY A 192 27.30 -6.91 -24.24
CA GLY A 192 28.33 -7.81 -24.79
C GLY A 192 29.73 -7.18 -24.80
N SER A 193 30.78 -8.02 -24.67
CA SER A 193 32.14 -7.56 -24.58
C SER A 193 32.71 -7.06 -25.92
N VAL A 194 32.17 -7.51 -27.05
CA VAL A 194 32.56 -7.08 -28.41
C VAL A 194 31.63 -6.01 -28.95
N ALA A 195 30.32 -6.17 -28.75
CA ALA A 195 29.31 -5.18 -29.15
C ALA A 195 28.04 -5.39 -28.35
N GLY A 196 27.45 -4.29 -27.95
CA GLY A 196 26.16 -4.26 -27.26
C GLY A 196 26.12 -3.28 -26.09
N ASP A 197 24.93 -2.83 -25.78
CA ASP A 197 24.66 -1.87 -24.72
C ASP A 197 24.31 -2.58 -23.41
N GLY A 198 24.66 -1.95 -22.29
CA GLY A 198 24.08 -2.29 -20.98
C GLY A 198 22.59 -1.94 -20.94
N ALA A 199 21.81 -2.73 -20.25
CA ALA A 199 20.38 -2.49 -20.16
C ALA A 199 20.01 -1.57 -18.97
N ASP A 200 18.85 -0.94 -19.09
CA ASP A 200 18.31 -0.09 -18.03
C ASP A 200 17.94 -0.90 -16.77
N GLY A 201 18.11 -0.26 -15.62
CA GLY A 201 17.57 -0.76 -14.36
C GLY A 201 16.06 -0.61 -14.27
N GLY A 202 15.41 -1.49 -13.54
CA GLY A 202 13.97 -1.42 -13.28
C GLY A 202 13.61 -0.23 -12.40
N ARG A 203 12.37 0.24 -12.49
CA ARG A 203 11.81 1.31 -11.63
C ARG A 203 11.53 0.78 -10.22
N GLY A 204 11.64 1.63 -9.23
CA GLY A 204 11.13 1.33 -7.89
C GLY A 204 9.59 1.30 -7.87
N GLY A 205 9.01 0.44 -7.04
CA GLY A 205 7.58 0.41 -6.80
C GLY A 205 7.11 1.59 -5.95
N ALA A 206 5.85 1.97 -6.05
CA ALA A 206 5.28 3.02 -5.21
C ALA A 206 5.06 2.53 -3.77
N GLY A 207 5.11 3.44 -2.80
CA GLY A 207 4.72 3.16 -1.43
C GLY A 207 3.21 3.03 -1.29
N GLY A 208 2.76 2.16 -0.37
CA GLY A 208 1.35 2.00 -0.04
C GLY A 208 0.78 3.19 0.74
N THR A 209 -0.52 3.40 0.69
CA THR A 209 -1.18 4.46 1.45
C THR A 209 -1.34 4.10 2.93
N GLY A 210 -1.31 5.08 3.82
CA GLY A 210 -1.65 4.91 5.24
C GLY A 210 -3.16 4.72 5.44
N GLY A 211 -3.55 3.98 6.46
CA GLY A 211 -4.95 3.79 6.84
C GLY A 211 -5.57 5.05 7.45
N THR A 212 -6.89 5.17 7.43
CA THR A 212 -7.64 6.27 8.05
C THR A 212 -7.69 6.14 9.57
N GLY A 213 -7.65 7.26 10.29
CA GLY A 213 -7.74 7.30 11.74
C GLY A 213 -9.11 6.84 12.27
N LEU A 214 -9.14 6.21 13.43
CA LEU A 214 -10.37 5.80 14.11
C LEU A 214 -11.27 7.01 14.37
N ARG A 215 -12.56 6.88 14.13
CA ARG A 215 -13.55 7.84 14.60
C ARG A 215 -13.59 7.83 16.14
N GLY A 216 -13.66 9.00 16.76
CA GLY A 216 -13.86 9.14 18.19
C GLY A 216 -15.19 8.51 18.64
N THR A 217 -15.20 7.96 19.83
CA THR A 217 -16.41 7.36 20.42
C THR A 217 -17.46 8.42 20.74
N THR A 218 -18.72 8.08 20.61
CA THR A 218 -19.82 8.94 21.08
C THR A 218 -19.78 9.00 22.61
N GLY A 219 -20.00 10.17 23.20
CA GLY A 219 -20.11 10.35 24.64
C GLY A 219 -21.31 9.59 25.19
N ALA A 220 -21.23 9.16 26.44
CA ALA A 220 -22.32 8.48 27.09
C ALA A 220 -23.52 9.43 27.32
N THR A 221 -24.74 8.92 27.18
CA THR A 221 -25.95 9.67 27.51
C THR A 221 -26.03 9.88 29.04
N GLY A 222 -26.42 11.08 29.48
CA GLY A 222 -26.64 11.40 30.88
C GLY A 222 -27.77 10.57 31.52
N ALA A 223 -27.65 10.25 32.79
CA ALA A 223 -28.69 9.52 33.51
C ALA A 223 -29.96 10.35 33.63
N THR A 224 -31.10 9.68 33.63
CA THR A 224 -32.40 10.33 33.96
C THR A 224 -32.41 10.78 35.41
N GLY A 225 -32.90 11.99 35.67
CA GLY A 225 -33.04 12.54 37.02
C GLY A 225 -34.07 11.75 37.85
N THR A 226 -33.81 11.65 39.14
CA THR A 226 -34.74 11.05 40.12
C THR A 226 -34.84 11.96 41.32
N PHE A 227 -35.94 11.85 42.10
CA PHE A 227 -36.07 12.51 43.40
C PHE A 227 -35.78 11.58 44.58
N ASP A 228 -35.21 10.39 44.31
CA ASP A 228 -34.90 9.41 45.35
C ASP A 228 -33.67 9.83 46.16
N ALA A 229 -33.63 9.49 47.43
CA ALA A 229 -32.48 9.65 48.33
C ALA A 229 -31.86 11.06 48.39
N GLY A 230 -32.68 12.11 48.23
CA GLY A 230 -32.20 13.49 48.29
C GLY A 230 -31.64 14.06 46.97
N ALA A 231 -31.84 13.36 45.87
CA ALA A 231 -31.54 13.87 44.55
C ALA A 231 -32.51 14.99 44.14
N ASP A 232 -32.02 16.00 43.43
CA ASP A 232 -32.77 17.20 43.06
C ASP A 232 -33.61 17.07 41.79
N GLY A 233 -33.70 15.85 41.25
CA GLY A 233 -34.50 15.53 40.07
C GLY A 233 -33.87 15.98 38.74
N HIS A 234 -32.67 16.55 38.78
CA HIS A 234 -31.99 16.97 37.55
C HIS A 234 -31.50 15.77 36.70
N GLY A 235 -31.60 15.87 35.41
CA GLY A 235 -30.97 14.90 34.48
C GLY A 235 -29.44 15.02 34.52
N GLY A 236 -28.75 13.88 34.42
CA GLY A 236 -27.31 13.85 34.34
C GLY A 236 -26.78 14.46 33.02
N ASN A 237 -25.59 15.04 33.04
CA ASN A 237 -24.96 15.57 31.84
C ASN A 237 -24.51 14.47 30.89
N GLY A 238 -24.58 14.72 29.60
CA GLY A 238 -23.99 13.86 28.57
C GLY A 238 -22.47 13.82 28.67
N GLY A 239 -21.87 12.67 28.38
CA GLY A 239 -20.43 12.50 28.33
C GLY A 239 -19.83 13.22 27.11
N THR A 240 -18.54 13.62 27.21
CA THR A 240 -17.82 14.19 26.08
C THR A 240 -17.55 13.14 25.00
N GLY A 241 -17.59 13.55 23.74
CA GLY A 241 -17.17 12.71 22.61
C GLY A 241 -15.68 12.41 22.65
N GLY A 242 -15.30 11.21 22.22
CA GLY A 242 -13.91 10.79 22.12
C GLY A 242 -13.14 11.53 21.03
N VAL A 243 -11.82 11.62 21.17
CA VAL A 243 -10.92 12.19 20.16
C VAL A 243 -10.83 11.28 18.95
N GLY A 244 -10.80 11.81 17.74
CA GLY A 244 -10.52 11.06 16.53
C GLY A 244 -9.07 10.55 16.50
N GLY A 245 -8.85 9.35 16.01
CA GLY A 245 -7.53 8.76 15.85
C GLY A 245 -6.69 9.46 14.77
N THR A 246 -5.37 9.38 14.88
CA THR A 246 -4.45 9.85 13.84
C THR A 246 -4.48 8.93 12.63
N GLY A 247 -4.33 9.49 11.42
CA GLY A 247 -4.15 8.71 10.19
C GLY A 247 -2.78 8.02 10.15
N GLY A 248 -2.69 6.87 9.50
CA GLY A 248 -1.45 6.15 9.29
C GLY A 248 -0.51 6.85 8.31
N ALA A 249 0.80 6.72 8.48
CA ALA A 249 1.75 7.25 7.51
C ALA A 249 1.73 6.48 6.19
N GLY A 250 2.01 7.14 5.08
CA GLY A 250 2.26 6.49 3.80
C GLY A 250 3.59 5.73 3.78
N GLY A 251 3.68 4.64 3.03
CA GLY A 251 4.90 3.89 2.83
C GLY A 251 5.89 4.63 1.93
N GLY A 252 7.19 4.39 2.12
CA GLY A 252 8.22 4.93 1.24
C GLY A 252 8.20 4.26 -0.15
N GLY A 253 8.57 4.98 -1.20
CA GLY A 253 8.78 4.41 -2.53
C GLY A 253 10.06 3.58 -2.60
N GLY A 254 10.10 2.58 -3.46
CA GLY A 254 11.27 1.75 -3.74
C GLY A 254 12.31 2.50 -4.59
N ASN A 255 13.57 2.09 -4.49
CA ASN A 255 14.64 2.70 -5.28
C ASN A 255 14.66 2.12 -6.70
N GLY A 256 15.09 2.94 -7.68
CA GLY A 256 15.34 2.48 -9.02
C GLY A 256 16.59 1.60 -9.09
N GLY A 257 16.56 0.52 -9.87
CA GLY A 257 17.67 -0.38 -10.08
C GLY A 257 18.81 0.28 -10.86
N ALA A 258 20.03 -0.14 -10.64
CA ALA A 258 21.18 0.36 -11.38
C ALA A 258 21.13 -0.11 -12.85
N GLY A 259 21.59 0.72 -13.76
CA GLY A 259 21.77 0.32 -15.16
C GLY A 259 22.93 -0.66 -15.33
N GLY A 260 22.85 -1.55 -16.32
CA GLY A 260 23.89 -2.49 -16.70
C GLY A 260 25.04 -1.78 -17.38
N LYS A 261 26.26 -2.33 -17.25
CA LYS A 261 27.45 -1.78 -17.90
C LYS A 261 27.55 -2.30 -19.31
N ALA A 262 27.94 -1.44 -20.27
CA ALA A 262 28.44 -1.87 -21.54
C ALA A 262 29.90 -2.35 -21.35
N LEU A 263 30.23 -3.53 -21.86
CA LEU A 263 31.60 -4.06 -21.80
C LEU A 263 32.37 -3.76 -23.08
N SER A 264 31.67 -3.43 -24.14
CA SER A 264 32.27 -3.05 -25.44
C SER A 264 32.68 -1.57 -25.43
N PRO A 265 33.76 -1.22 -26.17
CA PRO A 265 34.23 0.18 -26.28
C PRO A 265 33.21 1.12 -26.94
N THR A 266 32.29 0.59 -27.72
CA THR A 266 31.26 1.36 -28.46
C THR A 266 29.86 1.26 -27.87
N GLY A 267 29.69 0.46 -26.83
CA GLY A 267 28.39 0.31 -26.15
C GLY A 267 28.12 1.41 -25.12
N ASN A 268 26.85 1.69 -24.90
CA ASN A 268 26.40 2.61 -23.87
C ASN A 268 25.99 1.84 -22.59
N ASN A 269 26.27 2.44 -21.43
CA ASN A 269 25.73 1.90 -20.19
C ASN A 269 24.23 2.11 -20.15
N GLY A 270 23.52 1.15 -19.57
CA GLY A 270 22.11 1.34 -19.25
C GLY A 270 21.88 2.44 -18.20
N SER A 271 20.75 3.09 -18.26
CA SER A 271 20.36 4.10 -17.28
C SER A 271 19.90 3.48 -15.96
N GLN A 272 20.04 4.21 -14.87
CA GLN A 272 19.39 3.84 -13.61
C GLN A 272 17.87 3.98 -13.75
N GLY A 273 17.10 3.05 -13.20
CA GLY A 273 15.66 3.15 -13.10
C GLY A 273 15.22 4.35 -12.22
N ALA A 274 14.04 4.88 -12.47
CA ALA A 274 13.43 5.91 -11.62
C ALA A 274 13.10 5.36 -10.23
N GLY A 275 13.16 6.19 -9.21
CA GLY A 275 12.59 5.89 -7.89
C GLY A 275 11.07 5.84 -7.92
N GLY A 276 10.46 5.00 -7.09
CA GLY A 276 9.02 4.96 -6.91
C GLY A 276 8.52 6.11 -6.03
N ASP A 277 7.29 6.53 -6.24
CA ASP A 277 6.65 7.57 -5.44
C ASP A 277 6.36 7.08 -4.01
N GLY A 278 6.39 7.95 -3.02
CA GLY A 278 5.92 7.70 -1.68
C GLY A 278 4.39 7.61 -1.63
N GLY A 279 3.86 6.72 -0.79
CA GLY A 279 2.42 6.58 -0.56
C GLY A 279 1.85 7.78 0.19
N ALA A 280 0.58 8.11 -0.04
CA ALA A 280 -0.11 9.15 0.72
C ALA A 280 -0.33 8.74 2.18
N GLY A 281 -0.31 9.68 3.10
CA GLY A 281 -0.76 9.48 4.47
C GLY A 281 -2.27 9.30 4.55
N GLY A 282 -2.74 8.50 5.49
CA GLY A 282 -4.17 8.30 5.75
C GLY A 282 -4.81 9.54 6.38
N ALA A 283 -6.11 9.76 6.14
CA ALA A 283 -6.84 10.83 6.79
C ALA A 283 -6.96 10.62 8.31
N GLY A 284 -7.00 11.69 9.08
CA GLY A 284 -7.33 11.65 10.51
C GLY A 284 -8.79 11.24 10.74
N GLY A 285 -9.05 10.53 11.84
CA GLY A 285 -10.41 10.15 12.23
C GLY A 285 -11.23 11.35 12.69
N THR A 286 -12.54 11.33 12.44
CA THR A 286 -13.45 12.37 12.94
C THR A 286 -13.60 12.25 14.45
N GLY A 287 -13.77 13.38 15.15
CA GLY A 287 -14.10 13.42 16.57
C GLY A 287 -15.45 12.76 16.85
N GLY A 288 -15.61 12.15 18.02
CA GLY A 288 -16.86 11.58 18.48
C GLY A 288 -17.87 12.67 18.82
N THR A 289 -19.16 12.40 18.64
CA THR A 289 -20.23 13.30 19.07
C THR A 289 -20.34 13.28 20.59
N GLY A 290 -20.73 14.41 21.20
CA GLY A 290 -21.08 14.46 22.61
C GLY A 290 -22.29 13.57 22.91
N GLY A 291 -22.38 13.03 24.12
CA GLY A 291 -23.56 12.30 24.60
C GLY A 291 -24.69 13.24 24.90
N ASP A 292 -25.92 12.75 24.75
CA ASP A 292 -27.11 13.54 25.07
C ASP A 292 -27.26 13.72 26.60
N GLY A 293 -27.82 14.85 27.02
CA GLY A 293 -28.18 15.09 28.43
C GLY A 293 -29.32 14.16 28.88
N GLY A 294 -29.30 13.75 30.15
CA GLY A 294 -30.36 12.96 30.75
C GLY A 294 -31.63 13.76 30.94
N ARG A 295 -32.79 13.08 30.92
CA ARG A 295 -34.07 13.68 31.16
C ARG A 295 -34.22 14.09 32.63
N GLY A 296 -34.85 15.25 32.92
CA GLY A 296 -35.25 15.62 34.26
C GLY A 296 -36.37 14.71 34.84
N ALA A 297 -36.40 14.50 36.16
CA ALA A 297 -37.44 13.75 36.83
C ALA A 297 -38.80 14.44 36.67
N HIS A 298 -39.88 13.63 36.58
CA HIS A 298 -41.23 14.14 36.58
C HIS A 298 -41.61 14.66 37.96
N GLY A 299 -42.39 15.75 38.02
CA GLY A 299 -42.97 16.22 39.25
C GLY A 299 -43.89 15.16 39.86
N THR A 300 -43.94 15.10 41.19
CA THR A 300 -44.79 14.18 41.94
C THR A 300 -45.77 14.97 42.84
N LEU A 301 -46.75 14.28 43.44
CA LEU A 301 -47.67 14.89 44.41
C LEU A 301 -46.94 15.50 45.62
N PHE A 302 -45.70 15.04 45.90
CA PHE A 302 -44.90 15.53 47.02
C PHE A 302 -43.78 16.50 46.59
N SER A 303 -43.52 16.62 45.29
CA SER A 303 -42.59 17.58 44.74
C SER A 303 -43.32 18.42 43.68
N SER A 304 -43.54 19.67 43.97
CA SER A 304 -44.15 20.61 43.04
C SER A 304 -43.28 21.02 41.89
N LEU A 305 -41.96 20.72 41.95
CA LEU A 305 -40.97 21.06 40.92
C LEU A 305 -40.64 19.81 40.11
N ALA A 306 -40.70 19.93 38.79
CA ALA A 306 -40.12 18.95 37.89
C ALA A 306 -38.62 19.21 37.73
N GLY A 307 -37.85 18.15 37.57
CA GLY A 307 -36.39 18.26 37.34
C GLY A 307 -36.04 18.88 35.98
N THR A 308 -34.94 19.60 35.92
CA THR A 308 -34.38 20.11 34.65
C THR A 308 -33.67 19.01 33.88
N GLY A 309 -33.66 19.13 32.56
CA GLY A 309 -32.82 18.25 31.70
C GLY A 309 -31.32 18.48 31.92
N GLY A 310 -30.53 17.43 31.83
CA GLY A 310 -29.07 17.53 31.84
C GLY A 310 -28.51 18.22 30.58
N THR A 311 -27.32 18.81 30.67
CA THR A 311 -26.65 19.40 29.51
C THR A 311 -26.15 18.32 28.58
N GLY A 312 -26.14 18.58 27.26
CA GLY A 312 -25.47 17.73 26.28
C GLY A 312 -23.94 17.73 26.47
N GLY A 313 -23.30 16.63 26.18
CA GLY A 313 -21.84 16.52 26.22
C GLY A 313 -21.16 17.25 25.04
N ASN A 314 -19.95 17.69 25.22
CA ASN A 314 -19.19 18.35 24.14
C ASN A 314 -18.75 17.36 23.09
N GLY A 315 -18.61 17.78 21.83
CA GLY A 315 -18.01 17.02 20.76
C GLY A 315 -16.51 16.81 20.97
N GLY A 316 -15.98 15.68 20.50
CA GLY A 316 -14.55 15.38 20.53
C GLY A 316 -13.78 16.10 19.40
N THR A 317 -12.48 16.26 19.59
CA THR A 317 -11.59 16.84 18.56
C THR A 317 -11.33 15.85 17.43
N GLY A 318 -11.10 16.33 16.19
CA GLY A 318 -10.68 15.50 15.06
C GLY A 318 -9.22 15.08 15.17
N GLY A 319 -8.88 13.90 14.64
CA GLY A 319 -7.53 13.39 14.57
C GLY A 319 -6.70 14.08 13.46
N THR A 320 -5.37 14.07 13.60
CA THR A 320 -4.46 14.56 12.58
C THR A 320 -4.31 13.57 11.42
N GLY A 321 -4.07 14.06 10.22
CA GLY A 321 -3.73 13.21 9.06
C GLY A 321 -2.34 12.61 9.20
N GLY A 322 -2.12 11.44 8.61
CA GLY A 322 -0.81 10.78 8.57
C GLY A 322 0.15 11.50 7.61
N ALA A 323 1.45 11.42 7.86
CA ALA A 323 2.47 11.94 6.96
C ALA A 323 2.52 11.14 5.66
N GLY A 324 2.83 11.79 4.54
CA GLY A 324 3.13 11.10 3.29
C GLY A 324 4.47 10.39 3.34
N GLY A 325 4.61 9.27 2.63
CA GLY A 325 5.86 8.52 2.52
C GLY A 325 6.90 9.25 1.66
N ALA A 326 8.18 9.03 1.93
CA ALA A 326 9.26 9.57 1.09
C ALA A 326 9.30 8.86 -0.26
N GLY A 327 9.65 9.59 -1.32
CA GLY A 327 9.92 8.99 -2.62
C GLY A 327 11.23 8.20 -2.62
N GLY A 328 11.32 7.15 -3.45
CA GLY A 328 12.52 6.35 -3.64
C GLY A 328 13.56 7.08 -4.51
N THR A 329 14.84 6.67 -4.37
CA THR A 329 15.95 7.23 -5.15
C THR A 329 16.09 6.52 -6.49
N GLY A 330 16.60 7.21 -7.51
CA GLY A 330 16.78 6.65 -8.84
C GLY A 330 17.32 7.68 -9.80
N SER A 331 17.26 7.43 -11.10
CA SER A 331 17.60 8.41 -12.15
C SER A 331 16.76 9.67 -12.02
N THR A 332 15.51 9.49 -11.60
CA THR A 332 14.66 10.56 -11.09
C THR A 332 14.21 10.19 -9.67
N LEU A 333 14.17 11.18 -8.79
CA LEU A 333 13.66 10.96 -7.44
C LEU A 333 12.14 10.75 -7.51
N GLY A 334 11.63 9.74 -6.81
CA GLY A 334 10.20 9.56 -6.64
C GLY A 334 9.59 10.73 -5.86
N ALA A 335 8.35 11.09 -6.16
CA ALA A 335 7.65 12.14 -5.43
C ALA A 335 7.38 11.73 -3.99
N THR A 336 7.40 12.70 -3.08
CA THR A 336 6.91 12.45 -1.70
C THR A 336 5.39 12.37 -1.72
N GLY A 337 4.85 11.37 -1.02
CA GLY A 337 3.40 11.21 -0.89
C GLY A 337 2.76 12.41 -0.18
N ALA A 338 1.50 12.68 -0.51
CA ALA A 338 0.74 13.73 0.15
C ALA A 338 0.47 13.41 1.62
N THR A 339 0.47 14.43 2.47
CA THR A 339 -0.01 14.29 3.85
C THR A 339 -1.53 14.07 3.85
N GLY A 340 -2.01 13.16 4.68
CA GLY A 340 -3.45 12.90 4.83
C GLY A 340 -4.20 14.12 5.37
N ALA A 341 -5.46 14.25 4.99
CA ALA A 341 -6.33 15.31 5.54
C ALA A 341 -6.56 15.12 7.04
N ALA A 342 -6.70 16.21 7.77
CA ALA A 342 -7.10 16.15 9.17
C ALA A 342 -8.59 15.76 9.30
N GLY A 343 -8.92 15.00 10.34
CA GLY A 343 -10.29 14.63 10.68
C GLY A 343 -11.09 15.86 11.17
N ARG A 344 -12.38 15.86 10.90
CA ARG A 344 -13.29 16.90 11.42
C ARG A 344 -13.53 16.72 12.91
N ALA A 345 -13.83 17.80 13.63
CA ALA A 345 -14.28 17.71 15.02
C ALA A 345 -15.71 17.14 15.11
N GLY A 346 -16.05 16.52 16.23
CA GLY A 346 -17.36 15.97 16.49
C GLY A 346 -18.35 17.04 16.94
N ASN A 347 -19.62 16.80 16.70
CA ASN A 347 -20.68 17.69 17.11
C ASN A 347 -20.99 17.55 18.61
N GLY A 348 -21.57 18.60 19.23
CA GLY A 348 -22.09 18.55 20.59
C GLY A 348 -23.31 17.64 20.71
N GLY A 349 -23.53 17.07 21.87
CA GLY A 349 -24.72 16.29 22.21
C GLY A 349 -25.96 17.18 22.46
N VAL A 350 -27.14 16.62 22.32
CA VAL A 350 -28.40 17.31 22.56
C VAL A 350 -28.63 17.48 24.07
N GLY A 351 -29.21 18.60 24.51
CA GLY A 351 -29.65 18.79 25.90
C GLY A 351 -30.79 17.85 26.25
N GLY A 352 -30.82 17.37 27.49
CA GLY A 352 -31.89 16.53 28.00
C GLY A 352 -33.21 17.31 28.13
N SER A 353 -34.35 16.66 27.92
CA SER A 353 -35.64 17.29 28.14
C SER A 353 -35.93 17.48 29.63
N GLY A 354 -36.66 18.55 29.98
CA GLY A 354 -37.19 18.75 31.29
C GLY A 354 -38.21 17.67 31.68
N GLY A 355 -38.39 17.42 32.98
CA GLY A 355 -39.42 16.53 33.50
C GLY A 355 -40.81 17.14 33.36
N LEU A 356 -41.85 16.31 33.23
CA LEU A 356 -43.24 16.76 33.25
C LEU A 356 -43.59 17.41 34.60
N GLY A 357 -44.37 18.51 34.57
CA GLY A 357 -44.87 19.13 35.75
C GLY A 357 -45.88 18.24 36.53
N SER A 358 -46.24 18.65 37.73
CA SER A 358 -47.33 18.06 38.51
C SER A 358 -48.55 18.97 38.48
N ALA A 359 -49.69 18.52 39.05
CA ALA A 359 -50.86 19.36 39.20
C ALA A 359 -50.58 20.63 40.01
N PHE A 360 -49.49 20.69 40.78
CA PHE A 360 -49.14 21.79 41.69
C PHE A 360 -47.87 22.55 41.26
N GLY A 361 -47.26 22.17 40.14
CA GLY A 361 -46.02 22.84 39.69
C GLY A 361 -45.76 22.76 38.20
N PRO A 362 -44.96 23.70 37.67
CA PRO A 362 -44.65 23.76 36.24
C PRO A 362 -43.78 22.60 35.80
N GLY A 363 -43.73 22.36 34.48
CA GLY A 363 -42.77 21.47 33.85
C GLY A 363 -41.32 21.95 34.06
N GLY A 364 -40.39 21.01 34.09
CA GLY A 364 -38.95 21.30 34.18
C GLY A 364 -38.40 21.95 32.93
N THR A 365 -37.36 22.75 33.07
CA THR A 365 -36.66 23.34 31.93
C THR A 365 -35.82 22.30 31.16
N GLY A 366 -35.70 22.47 29.84
CA GLY A 366 -34.78 21.68 29.02
C GLY A 366 -33.30 21.98 29.34
N GLY A 367 -32.46 21.00 29.20
CA GLY A 367 -31.00 21.17 29.33
C GLY A 367 -30.39 21.88 28.12
N MET A 368 -29.26 22.52 28.34
CA MET A 368 -28.50 23.17 27.26
C MET A 368 -27.87 22.12 26.31
N GLY A 369 -27.72 22.46 25.04
CA GLY A 369 -26.94 21.66 24.08
C GLY A 369 -25.46 21.67 24.40
N GLY A 370 -24.75 20.62 24.08
CA GLY A 370 -23.29 20.52 24.20
C GLY A 370 -22.59 21.37 23.17
N ALA A 371 -21.39 21.89 23.47
CA ALA A 371 -20.59 22.60 22.51
C ALA A 371 -20.02 21.65 21.45
N GLY A 372 -19.85 22.13 20.22
CA GLY A 372 -19.12 21.42 19.19
C GLY A 372 -17.65 21.23 19.54
N GLY A 373 -17.03 20.18 19.09
CA GLY A 373 -15.60 19.94 19.29
C GLY A 373 -14.75 20.98 18.52
N THR A 374 -13.56 21.28 19.04
CA THR A 374 -12.63 22.21 18.40
C THR A 374 -11.65 21.48 17.48
N SER A 375 -11.15 22.13 16.44
CA SER A 375 -10.07 21.64 15.60
C SER A 375 -9.13 22.75 15.20
N THR A 376 -7.83 22.50 15.40
CA THR A 376 -6.77 23.44 14.99
C THR A 376 -6.38 23.28 13.52
N VAL A 377 -6.83 22.26 12.83
CA VAL A 377 -6.38 21.88 11.47
C VAL A 377 -7.52 21.57 10.49
N SER A 378 -8.76 21.49 10.95
CA SER A 378 -9.95 21.25 10.12
C SER A 378 -11.15 22.06 10.61
N ALA A 379 -12.36 21.76 10.11
CA ALA A 379 -13.58 22.41 10.59
C ALA A 379 -13.91 22.01 12.05
N GLY A 380 -14.42 22.96 12.83
CA GLY A 380 -15.01 22.72 14.14
C GLY A 380 -16.30 21.91 14.02
N GLY A 381 -16.71 21.26 15.10
CA GLY A 381 -17.99 20.54 15.19
C GLY A 381 -19.15 21.52 15.47
N ASP A 382 -20.35 21.16 15.04
CA ASP A 382 -21.55 21.94 15.33
C ASP A 382 -21.93 21.78 16.81
N GLY A 383 -22.55 22.84 17.39
CA GLY A 383 -23.16 22.79 18.71
C GLY A 383 -24.39 21.86 18.71
N GLY A 384 -24.65 21.22 19.86
CA GLY A 384 -25.83 20.41 20.07
C GLY A 384 -27.06 21.29 20.29
N ARG A 385 -28.25 20.77 19.99
CA ARG A 385 -29.52 21.46 20.24
C ARG A 385 -29.82 21.49 21.74
N GLY A 386 -30.52 22.54 22.21
CA GLY A 386 -31.12 22.55 23.53
C GLY A 386 -32.23 21.51 23.67
N GLY A 387 -32.44 21.04 24.89
CA GLY A 387 -33.52 20.11 25.22
C GLY A 387 -34.89 20.81 25.28
N PHE A 388 -35.94 20.05 25.08
CA PHE A 388 -37.31 20.57 25.24
C PHE A 388 -37.65 20.81 26.72
N GLY A 389 -38.40 21.87 26.99
CA GLY A 389 -39.07 22.01 28.32
C GLY A 389 -40.08 20.90 28.53
N GLY A 390 -40.34 20.54 29.78
CA GLY A 390 -41.39 19.60 30.13
C GLY A 390 -42.77 20.28 30.14
N ASP A 391 -43.80 19.54 29.77
CA ASP A 391 -45.19 20.05 29.83
C ASP A 391 -45.65 20.25 31.28
N GLY A 392 -46.48 21.26 31.46
CA GLY A 392 -47.26 21.41 32.73
C GLY A 392 -48.51 20.56 32.69
N LEU A 393 -49.01 20.15 33.87
CA LEU A 393 -50.29 19.47 34.00
C LEU A 393 -51.36 20.48 34.45
N ASP A 394 -52.56 20.32 33.95
CA ASP A 394 -53.75 21.15 34.23
C ASP A 394 -53.49 22.67 33.98
N ALA A 395 -53.59 23.49 35.00
CA ALA A 395 -53.41 24.93 34.92
C ALA A 395 -51.94 25.40 35.11
N SER A 396 -50.98 24.47 35.22
CA SER A 396 -49.58 24.81 35.40
C SER A 396 -48.88 25.09 34.04
N SER A 397 -47.86 25.95 34.04
CA SER A 397 -47.10 26.29 32.84
C SER A 397 -46.09 25.20 32.48
N GLY A 398 -45.82 25.04 31.19
CA GLY A 398 -44.70 24.23 30.71
C GLY A 398 -43.35 24.86 31.07
N GLY A 399 -42.29 24.04 31.12
CA GLY A 399 -40.92 24.50 31.30
C GLY A 399 -40.38 25.15 30.03
N ASN A 400 -39.37 26.01 30.18
CA ASN A 400 -38.68 26.59 29.05
C ASN A 400 -37.78 25.54 28.32
N GLY A 401 -37.60 25.69 27.03
CA GLY A 401 -36.57 24.93 26.32
C GLY A 401 -35.17 25.34 26.77
N GLY A 402 -34.20 24.44 26.60
CA GLY A 402 -32.77 24.74 26.82
C GLY A 402 -32.15 25.52 25.66
N ASP A 403 -31.09 26.24 25.96
CA ASP A 403 -30.31 26.96 24.94
C ASP A 403 -29.52 25.95 24.07
N GLY A 404 -29.28 26.31 22.80
CA GLY A 404 -28.41 25.55 21.93
C GLY A 404 -26.93 25.66 22.36
N GLY A 405 -26.13 24.66 22.03
CA GLY A 405 -24.69 24.66 22.27
C GLY A 405 -23.95 25.57 21.26
N HIS A 406 -22.81 26.06 21.70
CA HIS A 406 -21.93 26.81 20.78
C HIS A 406 -21.28 25.91 19.77
N GLY A 407 -21.10 26.37 18.52
CA GLY A 407 -20.24 25.71 17.54
C GLY A 407 -18.78 25.70 18.00
N GLY A 408 -18.05 24.65 17.66
CA GLY A 408 -16.63 24.54 17.98
C GLY A 408 -15.76 25.37 17.03
N ASP A 409 -14.63 25.84 17.52
CA ASP A 409 -13.66 26.57 16.69
C ASP A 409 -12.99 25.62 15.67
N GLY A 410 -12.76 26.09 14.47
CA GLY A 410 -12.05 25.38 13.42
C GLY A 410 -11.00 26.28 12.75
N PHE A 411 -9.98 25.68 12.14
CA PHE A 411 -8.89 26.42 11.50
C PHE A 411 -9.35 27.32 10.34
N ARG A 412 -10.35 26.88 9.56
CA ARG A 412 -10.90 27.65 8.44
C ARG A 412 -12.40 27.93 8.57
N THR A 413 -13.10 27.10 9.27
CA THR A 413 -14.56 27.21 9.50
C THR A 413 -14.90 26.77 10.91
N ALA A 414 -15.57 27.63 11.65
CA ALA A 414 -16.18 27.25 12.93
C ALA A 414 -17.41 26.35 12.68
N GLY A 415 -17.80 25.53 13.66
CA GLY A 415 -19.05 24.82 13.67
C GLY A 415 -20.24 25.77 13.83
N ALA A 416 -21.42 25.35 13.37
CA ALA A 416 -22.65 26.09 13.60
C ALA A 416 -23.09 26.01 15.08
N GLY A 417 -23.74 27.02 15.59
CA GLY A 417 -24.45 26.97 16.87
C GLY A 417 -25.68 26.06 16.77
N GLY A 418 -26.03 25.37 17.85
CA GLY A 418 -27.19 24.47 17.91
C GLY A 418 -28.53 25.20 18.22
#